data_f8aa605751972a5866d535bda31ba7f7
#
_entry.id   f8aa605751972a5866d535bda31ba7f7
#
_cell.length_a   1.000
_cell.length_b   1.000
_cell.length_c   1.000
_cell.angle_alpha   90.00
_cell.angle_beta   90.00
_cell.angle_gamma   90.00
#
_symmetry.space_group_name_H-M   'P 1'
#
loop_
_entity.id
_entity.type
_entity.pdbx_description
1 polymer ?
#
loop_
_entity_poly.entity_id
_entity_poly.type
_entity_poly.pdbx_seq_one_letter_code
_entity_poly.pdbx_strand_id
1 'polypeptide(L)'
;INGVRPRDLIDFRYLCVEEELSLEVRDTNGELHRVDLEKDADDGLGLGFTEALFDGLRQCNNNCPFCFIDQQPPGHRDSLYLKDDDFRLSFLYGSYLTLTNLQDADWQRIEEQRLSPLFVSVHATEPELRSRLLVNQRAGLLMDQLAWFDQHDLQIHAQVVVCPGLNDGGALARTLSDLARFATGDWPAVLSAAVVPVGLTRFRPEEDGLIPVDGPCARKVIAQVEQIQTEFQSELGSRFAWLSDEWYLMAGLPLPPRADYEDLPQQENGVGSIRAFLEALDEASNELPQSVSRPRRCSWVVGSIVKSALQPVTQRLNAVEGVNLQLFGLPSPYWGQDQVVTGLLTGQDLLDGLTGQDLGDELLLPSVMMRQGQPVFLDDMTLETVQAQLPVPIRVVHGAADIVASVLRSNDKTL
;
A
#
# COMPACT_ATOMS: atom_id res chain seq x y z
N ILE A 1 -17.90 18.33 22.17
CA ILE A 1 -17.71 19.63 21.53
C ILE A 1 -19.09 20.16 21.18
N ASN A 2 -19.46 21.33 21.70
CA ASN A 2 -20.77 21.97 21.48
C ASN A 2 -21.97 21.02 21.69
N GLY A 3 -21.89 20.14 22.73
CA GLY A 3 -22.90 19.13 23.03
C GLY A 3 -22.87 17.88 22.15
N VAL A 4 -21.98 17.78 21.16
CA VAL A 4 -21.79 16.65 20.27
C VAL A 4 -20.56 15.84 20.69
N ARG A 5 -20.69 14.52 20.83
CA ARG A 5 -19.56 13.63 21.06
C ARG A 5 -18.93 13.23 19.73
N PRO A 6 -17.66 13.59 19.46
CA PRO A 6 -16.98 13.16 18.25
C PRO A 6 -16.80 11.63 18.26
N ARG A 7 -17.02 10.98 17.12
CA ARG A 7 -16.86 9.53 16.93
C ARG A 7 -15.47 9.15 16.43
N ASP A 8 -14.75 10.13 15.84
CA ASP A 8 -13.47 9.96 15.19
C ASP A 8 -12.77 11.31 14.97
N LEU A 9 -11.58 11.28 14.36
CA LEU A 9 -10.82 12.47 14.02
C LEU A 9 -11.51 13.37 12.99
N ILE A 10 -12.38 12.82 12.13
CA ILE A 10 -13.13 13.61 11.15
C ILE A 10 -14.16 14.46 11.87
N ASP A 11 -14.99 13.85 12.72
CA ASP A 11 -15.96 14.59 13.55
C ASP A 11 -15.24 15.64 14.41
N PHE A 12 -14.11 15.25 15.04
CA PHE A 12 -13.33 16.19 15.85
C PHE A 12 -12.92 17.40 15.04
N ARG A 13 -12.30 17.22 13.87
CA ARG A 13 -11.87 18.32 13.01
C ARG A 13 -13.05 19.16 12.52
N TYR A 14 -14.12 18.51 12.08
CA TYR A 14 -15.32 19.16 11.58
C TYR A 14 -15.98 20.06 12.64
N LEU A 15 -16.13 19.56 13.87
CA LEU A 15 -16.71 20.31 14.99
C LEU A 15 -15.80 21.43 15.51
N CYS A 16 -14.46 21.33 15.28
CA CYS A 16 -13.50 22.35 15.71
C CYS A 16 -13.30 23.49 14.72
N VAL A 17 -14.03 23.55 13.62
CA VAL A 17 -13.99 24.69 12.68
C VAL A 17 -14.67 25.93 13.28
N GLU A 18 -15.63 25.74 14.17
CA GLU A 18 -16.33 26.84 14.84
C GLU A 18 -15.35 27.71 15.66
N GLU A 19 -15.58 29.02 15.67
CA GLU A 19 -14.74 29.97 16.41
C GLU A 19 -15.04 29.96 17.92
N GLU A 20 -16.31 29.70 18.30
CA GLU A 20 -16.75 29.55 19.68
C GLU A 20 -16.98 28.08 20.01
N LEU A 21 -16.22 27.52 20.95
CA LEU A 21 -16.28 26.11 21.31
C LEU A 21 -16.56 25.95 22.79
N SER A 22 -17.48 25.03 23.13
CA SER A 22 -17.68 24.53 24.48
C SER A 22 -17.27 23.05 24.52
N LEU A 23 -16.20 22.76 25.24
CA LEU A 23 -15.68 21.41 25.40
C LEU A 23 -16.13 20.84 26.75
N GLU A 24 -16.66 19.64 26.73
CA GLU A 24 -16.83 18.80 27.91
C GLU A 24 -15.77 17.71 27.91
N VAL A 25 -14.83 17.78 28.84
CA VAL A 25 -13.70 16.86 28.92
C VAL A 25 -13.77 16.10 30.24
N ARG A 26 -13.67 14.77 30.15
CA ARG A 26 -13.53 13.91 31.33
C ARG A 26 -12.06 13.58 31.54
N ASP A 27 -11.54 13.91 32.71
CA ASP A 27 -10.14 13.64 33.06
C ASP A 27 -9.92 12.15 33.44
N THR A 28 -8.67 11.82 33.75
CA THR A 28 -8.27 10.45 34.16
C THR A 28 -8.88 9.99 35.48
N ASN A 29 -9.35 10.94 36.34
CA ASN A 29 -10.03 10.65 37.60
C ASN A 29 -11.56 10.46 37.40
N GLY A 30 -12.05 10.74 36.17
CA GLY A 30 -13.46 10.66 35.84
C GLY A 30 -14.23 11.97 36.10
N GLU A 31 -13.57 13.04 36.49
CA GLU A 31 -14.19 14.34 36.70
C GLU A 31 -14.49 15.02 35.38
N LEU A 32 -15.65 15.69 35.30
CA LEU A 32 -16.11 16.40 34.10
C LEU A 32 -15.71 17.87 34.22
N HIS A 33 -14.96 18.34 33.23
CA HIS A 33 -14.56 19.74 33.10
C HIS A 33 -15.22 20.34 31.89
N ARG A 34 -15.70 21.57 32.02
CA ARG A 34 -16.22 22.36 30.90
C ARG A 34 -15.22 23.49 30.61
N VAL A 35 -14.83 23.61 29.37
CA VAL A 35 -13.92 24.64 28.86
C VAL A 35 -14.60 25.35 27.71
N ASP A 36 -14.96 26.61 27.90
CA ASP A 36 -15.44 27.49 26.83
C ASP A 36 -14.25 28.29 26.31
N LEU A 37 -14.05 28.29 25.00
CA LEU A 37 -12.91 28.96 24.34
C LEU A 37 -13.34 29.61 23.03
N GLU A 38 -12.63 30.67 22.66
CA GLU A 38 -12.74 31.38 21.40
C GLU A 38 -11.40 31.26 20.67
N LYS A 39 -11.44 31.00 19.37
CA LYS A 39 -10.25 30.83 18.52
C LYS A 39 -10.56 31.26 17.08
N ASP A 40 -9.51 31.46 16.27
CA ASP A 40 -9.71 31.59 14.83
C ASP A 40 -10.09 30.22 14.21
N ALA A 41 -10.87 30.23 13.13
CA ALA A 41 -11.38 29.00 12.49
C ALA A 41 -10.26 28.02 12.13
N ASP A 42 -9.10 28.54 11.72
CA ASP A 42 -7.93 27.72 11.31
C ASP A 42 -7.03 27.28 12.48
N ASP A 43 -7.27 27.81 13.69
CA ASP A 43 -6.46 27.44 14.86
C ASP A 43 -6.81 26.03 15.35
N GLY A 44 -5.77 25.21 15.55
CA GLY A 44 -5.92 23.89 16.16
C GLY A 44 -6.00 23.97 17.69
N LEU A 45 -6.72 23.03 18.31
CA LEU A 45 -6.81 22.94 19.78
C LEU A 45 -5.55 22.37 20.45
N GLY A 46 -4.55 21.94 19.68
CA GLY A 46 -3.32 21.33 20.22
C GLY A 46 -3.55 19.95 20.88
N LEU A 47 -4.71 19.30 20.62
CA LEU A 47 -5.03 17.98 21.14
C LEU A 47 -4.49 16.89 20.22
N GLY A 48 -3.77 15.92 20.80
CA GLY A 48 -3.30 14.71 20.14
C GLY A 48 -4.16 13.50 20.52
N PHE A 49 -4.38 12.59 19.55
CA PHE A 49 -5.12 11.34 19.75
C PHE A 49 -4.24 10.16 19.41
N THR A 50 -4.34 9.09 20.18
CA THR A 50 -3.63 7.83 19.92
C THR A 50 -4.32 6.98 18.86
N GLU A 51 -5.62 7.18 18.65
CA GLU A 51 -6.46 6.47 17.70
C GLU A 51 -7.29 7.44 16.86
N ALA A 52 -7.53 7.07 15.61
CA ALA A 52 -8.36 7.88 14.72
C ALA A 52 -9.88 7.65 14.92
N LEU A 53 -10.25 6.46 15.39
CA LEU A 53 -11.64 6.03 15.56
C LEU A 53 -11.93 5.87 17.06
N PHE A 54 -12.86 6.66 17.60
CA PHE A 54 -13.19 6.68 19.03
C PHE A 54 -14.35 5.73 19.39
N ASP A 55 -15.11 5.28 18.38
CA ASP A 55 -16.24 4.36 18.52
C ASP A 55 -15.96 2.95 17.98
N GLY A 56 -14.69 2.72 17.57
CA GLY A 56 -14.22 1.44 17.07
C GLY A 56 -14.27 1.32 15.53
N LEU A 57 -13.63 0.27 15.03
CA LEU A 57 -13.48 -0.03 13.62
C LEU A 57 -14.73 -0.70 13.04
N ARG A 58 -15.15 -0.29 11.84
CA ARG A 58 -16.11 -1.03 11.03
C ARG A 58 -15.42 -2.13 10.26
N GLN A 59 -15.77 -3.35 10.57
CA GLN A 59 -15.16 -4.51 9.94
C GLN A 59 -15.84 -4.86 8.61
N CYS A 60 -15.06 -5.41 7.70
CA CYS A 60 -15.52 -5.95 6.43
C CYS A 60 -16.45 -7.16 6.68
N ASN A 61 -17.57 -7.20 5.97
CA ASN A 61 -18.55 -8.27 6.01
C ASN A 61 -18.50 -9.19 4.76
N ASN A 62 -17.47 -9.04 3.94
CA ASN A 62 -17.25 -9.88 2.75
C ASN A 62 -16.45 -11.14 3.09
N ASN A 63 -16.55 -12.14 2.22
CA ASN A 63 -15.80 -13.38 2.34
C ASN A 63 -15.07 -13.72 1.03
N CYS A 64 -14.31 -12.74 0.53
CA CYS A 64 -13.58 -12.84 -0.74
C CYS A 64 -12.56 -13.99 -0.67
N PRO A 65 -12.55 -14.94 -1.62
CA PRO A 65 -11.57 -16.03 -1.62
C PRO A 65 -10.14 -15.53 -1.79
N PHE A 66 -9.94 -14.33 -2.35
CA PHE A 66 -8.64 -13.69 -2.52
C PHE A 66 -8.26 -12.71 -1.38
N CYS A 67 -9.01 -12.68 -0.27
CA CYS A 67 -8.72 -11.79 0.84
C CYS A 67 -7.38 -12.15 1.48
N PHE A 68 -6.41 -11.24 1.41
CA PHE A 68 -5.08 -11.49 1.97
C PHE A 68 -5.11 -11.65 3.49
N ILE A 69 -6.05 -10.99 4.18
CA ILE A 69 -6.22 -11.11 5.63
C ILE A 69 -6.68 -12.53 6.02
N ASP A 70 -7.59 -13.13 5.23
CA ASP A 70 -8.06 -14.50 5.50
C ASP A 70 -7.01 -15.57 5.17
N GLN A 71 -5.95 -15.19 4.46
CA GLN A 71 -4.81 -16.04 4.15
C GLN A 71 -3.65 -15.89 5.15
N GLN A 72 -3.85 -15.17 6.27
CA GLN A 72 -2.84 -15.07 7.33
C GLN A 72 -2.79 -16.36 8.15
N PRO A 73 -1.60 -16.85 8.52
CA PRO A 73 -1.47 -18.01 9.42
C PRO A 73 -2.00 -17.64 10.82
N PRO A 74 -2.56 -18.60 11.56
CA PRO A 74 -3.07 -18.33 12.91
C PRO A 74 -1.95 -18.10 13.92
N GLY A 75 -2.24 -17.37 15.01
CA GLY A 75 -1.36 -17.26 16.17
C GLY A 75 -0.42 -16.06 16.17
N HIS A 76 -0.62 -15.13 15.25
CA HIS A 76 0.09 -13.85 15.22
C HIS A 76 -0.71 -12.74 15.91
N ARG A 77 -0.11 -11.53 15.99
CA ARG A 77 -0.75 -10.36 16.61
C ARG A 77 -2.11 -10.02 16.00
N ASP A 78 -3.07 -9.62 16.81
CA ASP A 78 -4.46 -9.34 16.41
C ASP A 78 -4.58 -8.35 15.24
N SER A 79 -3.63 -7.40 15.14
CA SER A 79 -3.66 -6.38 14.08
C SER A 79 -3.48 -6.94 12.67
N LEU A 80 -2.97 -8.18 12.50
CA LEU A 80 -2.87 -8.85 11.20
C LEU A 80 -4.18 -9.46 10.72
N TYR A 81 -5.16 -9.60 11.61
CA TYR A 81 -6.47 -10.19 11.30
C TYR A 81 -7.60 -9.15 11.23
N LEU A 82 -7.25 -7.87 11.36
CA LEU A 82 -8.24 -6.80 11.24
C LEU A 82 -8.64 -6.60 9.78
N LYS A 83 -9.89 -6.90 9.47
CA LYS A 83 -10.49 -6.67 8.15
C LYS A 83 -11.22 -5.33 8.20
N ASP A 84 -10.54 -4.25 7.86
CA ASP A 84 -11.16 -2.94 7.77
C ASP A 84 -12.01 -2.81 6.49
N ASP A 85 -13.14 -2.14 6.62
CA ASP A 85 -14.00 -1.71 5.52
C ASP A 85 -14.69 -0.40 5.97
N ASP A 86 -13.88 0.52 6.51
CA ASP A 86 -14.32 1.73 7.17
C ASP A 86 -14.04 2.96 6.31
N PHE A 87 -15.11 3.64 5.86
CA PHE A 87 -14.98 4.82 5.00
C PHE A 87 -14.17 5.96 5.65
N ARG A 88 -14.11 6.01 6.98
CA ARG A 88 -13.33 7.00 7.71
C ARG A 88 -11.82 6.75 7.57
N LEU A 89 -11.39 5.49 7.61
CA LEU A 89 -9.99 5.13 7.35
C LEU A 89 -9.65 5.32 5.87
N SER A 90 -10.60 5.08 4.98
CA SER A 90 -10.43 5.39 3.56
C SER A 90 -10.14 6.88 3.35
N PHE A 91 -10.94 7.75 3.93
CA PHE A 91 -10.75 9.20 3.83
C PHE A 91 -9.48 9.70 4.53
N LEU A 92 -9.16 9.18 5.71
CA LEU A 92 -8.02 9.65 6.51
C LEU A 92 -6.67 9.13 6.03
N TYR A 93 -6.64 7.89 5.52
CA TYR A 93 -5.39 7.14 5.28
C TYR A 93 -5.33 6.40 3.95
N GLY A 94 -6.34 6.52 3.09
CA GLY A 94 -6.35 5.84 1.80
C GLY A 94 -6.63 4.33 1.86
N SER A 95 -7.15 3.82 2.99
CA SER A 95 -7.56 2.41 3.09
C SER A 95 -8.68 2.09 2.10
N TYR A 96 -8.58 0.94 1.44
CA TYR A 96 -9.58 0.53 0.46
C TYR A 96 -10.81 -0.07 1.12
N LEU A 97 -11.99 0.44 0.76
CA LEU A 97 -13.28 -0.06 1.22
C LEU A 97 -14.11 -0.66 0.07
N THR A 98 -15.07 -1.52 0.41
CA THR A 98 -15.87 -2.24 -0.60
C THR A 98 -17.22 -1.60 -0.88
N LEU A 99 -17.67 -0.63 -0.09
CA LEU A 99 -18.99 -0.01 -0.09
C LEU A 99 -20.14 -0.98 0.26
N THR A 100 -19.86 -2.20 0.72
CA THR A 100 -20.89 -3.21 0.95
C THR A 100 -21.53 -3.14 2.34
N ASN A 101 -20.89 -2.45 3.30
CA ASN A 101 -21.32 -2.37 4.70
C ASN A 101 -21.90 -1.00 5.11
N LEU A 102 -21.94 -0.04 4.19
CA LEU A 102 -22.46 1.30 4.46
C LEU A 102 -23.98 1.30 4.70
N GLN A 103 -24.42 2.10 5.66
CA GLN A 103 -25.81 2.36 6.01
C GLN A 103 -26.23 3.75 5.49
N ASP A 104 -27.53 4.05 5.48
CA ASP A 104 -28.03 5.36 4.98
C ASP A 104 -27.41 6.56 5.74
N ALA A 105 -27.20 6.41 7.05
CA ALA A 105 -26.54 7.44 7.85
C ALA A 105 -25.06 7.65 7.48
N ASP A 106 -24.39 6.64 6.91
CA ASP A 106 -23.01 6.77 6.44
C ASP A 106 -22.96 7.52 5.12
N TRP A 107 -23.86 7.20 4.21
CA TRP A 107 -24.01 7.93 2.95
C TRP A 107 -24.32 9.40 3.20
N GLN A 108 -25.27 9.69 4.09
CA GLN A 108 -25.59 11.06 4.48
C GLN A 108 -24.37 11.78 5.06
N ARG A 109 -23.58 11.13 5.92
CA ARG A 109 -22.37 11.73 6.50
C ARG A 109 -21.28 11.96 5.47
N ILE A 110 -21.06 11.02 4.54
CA ILE A 110 -20.09 11.18 3.44
C ILE A 110 -20.44 12.43 2.61
N GLU A 111 -21.72 12.63 2.32
CA GLU A 111 -22.22 13.81 1.60
C GLU A 111 -22.06 15.10 2.42
N GLU A 112 -22.58 15.14 3.66
CA GLU A 112 -22.56 16.33 4.52
C GLU A 112 -21.16 16.81 4.87
N GLN A 113 -20.25 15.88 5.15
CA GLN A 113 -18.86 16.20 5.50
C GLN A 113 -17.91 16.21 4.28
N ARG A 114 -18.45 15.99 3.08
CA ARG A 114 -17.68 15.98 1.82
C ARG A 114 -16.46 15.05 1.89
N LEU A 115 -16.65 13.80 2.37
CA LEU A 115 -15.55 12.84 2.55
C LEU A 115 -15.11 12.27 1.18
N SER A 116 -14.17 12.95 0.55
CA SER A 116 -13.71 12.72 -0.82
C SER A 116 -12.24 13.14 -0.97
N PRO A 117 -11.39 12.41 -1.72
CA PRO A 117 -11.73 11.13 -2.36
C PRO A 117 -11.77 9.96 -1.38
N LEU A 118 -12.53 8.92 -1.72
CA LEU A 118 -12.48 7.63 -1.07
C LEU A 118 -11.75 6.60 -1.95
N PHE A 119 -11.21 5.55 -1.35
CA PHE A 119 -10.49 4.49 -2.05
C PHE A 119 -11.34 3.22 -2.08
N VAL A 120 -11.74 2.77 -3.27
CA VAL A 120 -12.77 1.74 -3.44
C VAL A 120 -12.24 0.48 -4.11
N SER A 121 -12.38 -0.65 -3.41
CA SER A 121 -12.15 -2.00 -3.95
C SER A 121 -13.30 -2.37 -4.88
N VAL A 122 -13.07 -2.22 -6.19
CA VAL A 122 -14.07 -2.46 -7.25
C VAL A 122 -14.08 -3.91 -7.69
N HIS A 123 -12.96 -4.43 -8.17
CA HIS A 123 -12.69 -5.76 -8.69
C HIS A 123 -13.48 -6.14 -9.94
N ALA A 124 -14.76 -5.78 -10.04
CA ALA A 124 -15.63 -5.91 -11.21
C ALA A 124 -16.80 -4.94 -11.12
N THR A 125 -17.31 -4.47 -12.27
CA THR A 125 -18.54 -3.65 -12.37
C THR A 125 -19.78 -4.48 -12.66
N GLU A 126 -19.63 -5.66 -13.24
CA GLU A 126 -20.76 -6.57 -13.45
C GLU A 126 -21.32 -7.07 -12.12
N PRO A 127 -22.62 -6.85 -11.81
CA PRO A 127 -23.21 -7.11 -10.48
C PRO A 127 -23.06 -8.57 -9.99
N GLU A 128 -23.35 -9.53 -10.87
CA GLU A 128 -23.26 -10.95 -10.50
C GLU A 128 -21.81 -11.38 -10.27
N LEU A 129 -20.87 -10.92 -11.12
CA LEU A 129 -19.46 -11.22 -10.96
C LEU A 129 -18.91 -10.63 -9.67
N ARG A 130 -19.19 -9.35 -9.40
CA ARG A 130 -18.74 -8.70 -8.17
C ARG A 130 -19.33 -9.35 -6.93
N SER A 131 -20.64 -9.66 -6.94
CA SER A 131 -21.30 -10.37 -5.83
C SER A 131 -20.67 -11.74 -5.57
N ARG A 132 -20.26 -12.45 -6.60
CA ARG A 132 -19.57 -13.73 -6.50
C ARG A 132 -18.13 -13.57 -5.99
N LEU A 133 -17.38 -12.56 -6.46
CA LEU A 133 -16.01 -12.27 -6.02
C LEU A 133 -15.92 -11.89 -4.55
N LEU A 134 -16.89 -11.09 -4.06
CA LEU A 134 -16.91 -10.64 -2.67
C LEU A 134 -17.71 -11.57 -1.75
N VAL A 135 -18.42 -12.57 -2.33
CA VAL A 135 -19.36 -13.44 -1.63
C VAL A 135 -20.39 -12.62 -0.84
N ASN A 136 -20.91 -11.56 -1.47
CA ASN A 136 -21.83 -10.59 -0.86
C ASN A 136 -22.78 -10.01 -1.92
N GLN A 137 -24.09 -10.18 -1.73
CA GLN A 137 -25.10 -9.69 -2.67
C GLN A 137 -25.12 -8.15 -2.79
N ARG A 138 -24.78 -7.42 -1.71
CA ARG A 138 -24.72 -5.96 -1.74
C ARG A 138 -23.58 -5.44 -2.64
N ALA A 139 -22.60 -6.27 -2.95
CA ALA A 139 -21.52 -5.92 -3.85
C ALA A 139 -22.01 -5.62 -5.28
N GLY A 140 -23.15 -6.19 -5.69
CA GLY A 140 -23.78 -5.90 -6.98
C GLY A 140 -24.31 -4.47 -7.14
N LEU A 141 -24.40 -3.68 -6.07
CA LEU A 141 -24.90 -2.29 -6.12
C LEU A 141 -23.86 -1.26 -6.56
N LEU A 142 -22.65 -1.67 -6.93
CA LEU A 142 -21.53 -0.76 -7.21
C LEU A 142 -21.87 0.33 -8.23
N MET A 143 -22.53 -0.01 -9.34
CA MET A 143 -22.83 0.98 -10.39
C MET A 143 -23.79 2.07 -9.92
N ASP A 144 -24.77 1.72 -9.09
CA ASP A 144 -25.67 2.69 -8.47
C ASP A 144 -24.92 3.57 -7.45
N GLN A 145 -23.96 3.00 -6.74
CA GLN A 145 -23.11 3.72 -5.79
C GLN A 145 -22.16 4.69 -6.51
N LEU A 146 -21.57 4.29 -7.65
CA LEU A 146 -20.76 5.19 -8.48
C LEU A 146 -21.60 6.34 -9.05
N ALA A 147 -22.82 6.05 -9.51
CA ALA A 147 -23.75 7.10 -9.95
C ALA A 147 -24.14 8.04 -8.82
N TRP A 148 -24.22 7.54 -7.58
CA TRP A 148 -24.46 8.39 -6.41
C TRP A 148 -23.26 9.32 -6.14
N PHE A 149 -22.00 8.85 -6.22
CA PHE A 149 -20.82 9.72 -6.11
C PHE A 149 -20.81 10.82 -7.17
N ASP A 150 -21.15 10.47 -8.41
CA ASP A 150 -21.23 11.40 -9.55
C ASP A 150 -22.30 12.47 -9.32
N GLN A 151 -23.48 12.09 -8.84
CA GLN A 151 -24.60 13.01 -8.56
C GLN A 151 -24.32 13.97 -7.39
N HIS A 152 -23.41 13.61 -6.47
CA HIS A 152 -23.09 14.41 -5.28
C HIS A 152 -21.74 15.13 -5.38
N ASP A 153 -21.10 15.12 -6.55
CA ASP A 153 -19.78 15.71 -6.78
C ASP A 153 -18.74 15.21 -5.77
N LEU A 154 -18.72 13.89 -5.54
CA LEU A 154 -17.76 13.20 -4.69
C LEU A 154 -16.91 12.27 -5.53
N GLN A 155 -15.67 12.05 -5.10
CA GLN A 155 -14.66 11.37 -5.90
C GLN A 155 -14.15 10.10 -5.25
N ILE A 156 -13.72 9.15 -6.08
CA ILE A 156 -13.07 7.93 -5.63
C ILE A 156 -11.81 7.61 -6.45
N HIS A 157 -10.91 6.85 -5.82
CA HIS A 157 -9.88 6.06 -6.51
C HIS A 157 -10.32 4.60 -6.51
N ALA A 158 -10.28 3.94 -7.67
CA ALA A 158 -10.70 2.57 -7.84
C ALA A 158 -9.52 1.59 -7.79
N GLN A 159 -9.74 0.39 -7.24
CA GLN A 159 -8.78 -0.72 -7.28
C GLN A 159 -9.43 -1.97 -7.88
N VAL A 160 -8.71 -2.64 -8.74
CA VAL A 160 -9.10 -3.94 -9.33
C VAL A 160 -8.01 -4.95 -9.03
N VAL A 161 -8.28 -5.87 -8.09
CA VAL A 161 -7.45 -7.05 -7.88
C VAL A 161 -7.81 -8.08 -8.95
N VAL A 162 -6.87 -8.40 -9.83
CA VAL A 162 -7.10 -9.34 -10.92
C VAL A 162 -6.83 -10.77 -10.47
N CYS A 163 -7.88 -11.59 -10.52
CA CYS A 163 -7.84 -13.02 -10.27
C CYS A 163 -7.96 -13.74 -11.63
N PRO A 164 -6.88 -14.38 -12.13
CA PRO A 164 -6.88 -15.04 -13.44
C PRO A 164 -8.03 -16.03 -13.60
N GLY A 165 -8.72 -15.97 -14.75
CA GLY A 165 -9.87 -16.81 -15.06
C GLY A 165 -11.20 -16.39 -14.40
N LEU A 166 -11.20 -15.35 -13.56
CA LEU A 166 -12.42 -14.84 -12.91
C LEU A 166 -12.81 -13.45 -13.40
N ASN A 167 -11.94 -12.46 -13.23
CA ASN A 167 -12.20 -11.06 -13.60
C ASN A 167 -11.14 -10.45 -14.53
N ASP A 168 -10.33 -11.28 -15.18
CA ASP A 168 -9.39 -10.89 -16.25
C ASP A 168 -10.09 -10.79 -17.62
N GLY A 169 -9.32 -10.53 -18.67
CA GLY A 169 -9.78 -10.50 -20.05
C GLY A 169 -10.99 -9.57 -20.27
N GLY A 170 -12.08 -10.10 -20.81
CA GLY A 170 -13.28 -9.32 -21.13
C GLY A 170 -13.95 -8.67 -19.90
N ALA A 171 -13.88 -9.31 -18.74
CA ALA A 171 -14.41 -8.75 -17.49
C ALA A 171 -13.58 -7.53 -17.03
N LEU A 172 -12.24 -7.62 -17.13
CA LEU A 172 -11.35 -6.50 -16.82
C LEU A 172 -11.59 -5.32 -17.77
N ALA A 173 -11.66 -5.58 -19.10
CA ALA A 173 -11.92 -4.54 -20.09
C ALA A 173 -13.25 -3.81 -19.81
N ARG A 174 -14.32 -4.57 -19.55
CA ARG A 174 -15.62 -4.00 -19.15
C ARG A 174 -15.51 -3.15 -17.91
N THR A 175 -14.87 -3.66 -16.87
CA THR A 175 -14.71 -2.95 -15.60
C THR A 175 -14.01 -1.61 -15.80
N LEU A 176 -12.90 -1.57 -16.54
CA LEU A 176 -12.16 -0.32 -16.79
C LEU A 176 -12.96 0.65 -17.66
N SER A 177 -13.68 0.15 -18.69
CA SER A 177 -14.55 0.98 -19.53
C SER A 177 -15.73 1.56 -18.75
N ASP A 178 -16.35 0.78 -17.86
CA ASP A 178 -17.46 1.28 -17.02
C ASP A 178 -16.97 2.35 -16.04
N LEU A 179 -15.80 2.17 -15.42
CA LEU A 179 -15.18 3.18 -14.53
C LEU A 179 -14.84 4.47 -15.29
N ALA A 180 -14.31 4.36 -16.50
CA ALA A 180 -13.94 5.49 -17.35
C ALA A 180 -15.14 6.38 -17.70
N ARG A 181 -16.37 5.85 -17.71
CA ARG A 181 -17.60 6.65 -17.92
C ARG A 181 -17.82 7.68 -16.81
N PHE A 182 -17.31 7.43 -15.62
CA PHE A 182 -17.36 8.34 -14.47
C PHE A 182 -16.08 9.19 -14.33
N ALA A 183 -15.14 9.08 -15.27
CA ALA A 183 -13.89 9.85 -15.30
C ALA A 183 -13.98 11.06 -16.23
N THR A 184 -15.19 11.49 -16.58
CA THR A 184 -15.46 12.59 -17.53
C THR A 184 -16.01 13.82 -16.81
N GLY A 185 -15.97 14.99 -17.47
CA GLY A 185 -16.48 16.24 -16.92
C GLY A 185 -15.45 17.01 -16.09
N ASP A 186 -15.87 18.17 -15.58
CA ASP A 186 -15.00 19.06 -14.80
C ASP A 186 -14.73 18.53 -13.38
N TRP A 187 -15.59 17.63 -12.89
CA TRP A 187 -15.51 17.03 -11.56
C TRP A 187 -15.80 15.52 -11.63
N PRO A 188 -14.86 14.72 -12.15
CA PRO A 188 -15.09 13.29 -12.37
C PRO A 188 -15.26 12.52 -11.05
N ALA A 189 -16.23 11.61 -11.00
CA ALA A 189 -16.46 10.80 -9.80
C ALA A 189 -15.40 9.71 -9.61
N VAL A 190 -14.79 9.21 -10.68
CA VAL A 190 -13.68 8.24 -10.61
C VAL A 190 -12.41 8.91 -11.13
N LEU A 191 -11.46 9.13 -10.23
CA LEU A 191 -10.21 9.82 -10.55
C LEU A 191 -9.19 8.91 -11.24
N SER A 192 -9.13 7.66 -10.83
CA SER A 192 -8.13 6.69 -11.33
C SER A 192 -8.51 5.27 -10.99
N ALA A 193 -7.92 4.30 -11.71
CA ALA A 193 -8.06 2.88 -11.43
C ALA A 193 -6.68 2.21 -11.32
N ALA A 194 -6.41 1.54 -10.19
CA ALA A 194 -5.25 0.67 -10.06
C ALA A 194 -5.62 -0.77 -10.40
N VAL A 195 -4.81 -1.41 -11.23
CA VAL A 195 -4.93 -2.82 -11.58
C VAL A 195 -3.78 -3.56 -10.91
N VAL A 196 -4.09 -4.41 -9.93
CA VAL A 196 -3.08 -5.12 -9.13
C VAL A 196 -3.25 -6.64 -9.26
N PRO A 197 -2.17 -7.44 -9.21
CA PRO A 197 -2.28 -8.88 -9.25
C PRO A 197 -2.82 -9.43 -7.92
N VAL A 198 -3.51 -10.55 -7.97
CA VAL A 198 -3.91 -11.25 -6.76
C VAL A 198 -2.67 -11.80 -6.02
N GLY A 199 -2.58 -11.49 -4.73
CA GLY A 199 -1.59 -12.08 -3.82
C GLY A 199 -2.15 -13.36 -3.20
N LEU A 200 -1.44 -14.47 -3.37
CA LEU A 200 -1.84 -15.78 -2.83
C LEU A 200 -0.76 -16.33 -1.91
N THR A 201 -1.18 -16.90 -0.77
CA THR A 201 -0.27 -17.55 0.19
C THR A 201 -0.54 -19.04 0.28
N ARG A 202 0.39 -19.81 0.86
CA ARG A 202 0.21 -21.23 1.11
C ARG A 202 -0.81 -21.57 2.22
N PHE A 203 -1.26 -20.55 2.96
CA PHE A 203 -2.22 -20.70 4.06
C PHE A 203 -3.68 -20.61 3.61
N ARG A 204 -3.91 -20.30 2.34
CA ARG A 204 -5.25 -20.29 1.75
C ARG A 204 -5.83 -21.70 1.64
N PRO A 205 -7.18 -21.86 1.61
CA PRO A 205 -7.81 -23.13 1.33
C PRO A 205 -7.41 -23.68 -0.05
N GLU A 206 -7.10 -24.97 -0.15
CA GLU A 206 -6.71 -25.61 -1.43
C GLU A 206 -7.83 -25.55 -2.48
N GLU A 207 -9.11 -25.48 -2.03
CA GLU A 207 -10.30 -25.54 -2.89
C GLU A 207 -10.83 -24.16 -3.29
N ASP A 208 -10.13 -23.07 -3.04
CA ASP A 208 -10.58 -21.71 -3.39
C ASP A 208 -10.67 -21.45 -4.90
N GLY A 209 -10.06 -22.31 -5.71
CA GLY A 209 -10.09 -22.23 -7.18
C GLY A 209 -9.30 -21.08 -7.77
N LEU A 210 -8.54 -20.34 -6.98
CA LEU A 210 -7.72 -19.22 -7.44
C LEU A 210 -6.44 -19.71 -8.10
N ILE A 211 -6.09 -19.06 -9.19
CA ILE A 211 -4.87 -19.34 -9.95
C ILE A 211 -3.86 -18.21 -9.69
N PRO A 212 -2.61 -18.53 -9.29
CA PRO A 212 -1.58 -17.51 -9.14
C PRO A 212 -1.25 -16.85 -10.49
N VAL A 213 -0.86 -15.59 -10.44
CA VAL A 213 -0.37 -14.88 -11.63
C VAL A 213 1.03 -15.39 -11.96
N ASP A 214 1.21 -15.83 -13.21
CA ASP A 214 2.51 -16.18 -13.77
C ASP A 214 2.99 -15.16 -14.82
N GLY A 215 4.22 -15.26 -15.27
CA GLY A 215 4.79 -14.35 -16.27
C GLY A 215 3.99 -14.27 -17.59
N PRO A 216 3.52 -15.38 -18.19
CA PRO A 216 2.62 -15.37 -19.34
C PRO A 216 1.30 -14.65 -19.09
N CYS A 217 0.67 -14.87 -17.93
CA CYS A 217 -0.54 -14.17 -17.52
C CYS A 217 -0.28 -12.67 -17.37
N ALA A 218 0.79 -12.30 -16.66
CA ALA A 218 1.18 -10.90 -16.48
C ALA A 218 1.36 -10.17 -17.82
N ARG A 219 2.07 -10.78 -18.78
CA ARG A 219 2.22 -10.20 -20.13
C ARG A 219 0.90 -9.96 -20.85
N LYS A 220 -0.08 -10.86 -20.70
CA LYS A 220 -1.42 -10.70 -21.32
C LYS A 220 -2.17 -9.52 -20.69
N VAL A 221 -2.16 -9.42 -19.37
CA VAL A 221 -2.82 -8.32 -18.66
C VAL A 221 -2.16 -6.98 -18.98
N ILE A 222 -0.83 -6.92 -19.02
CA ILE A 222 -0.07 -5.72 -19.43
C ILE A 222 -0.49 -5.28 -20.82
N ALA A 223 -0.40 -6.16 -21.82
CA ALA A 223 -0.76 -5.83 -23.21
C ALA A 223 -2.21 -5.34 -23.34
N GLN A 224 -3.14 -5.95 -22.61
CA GLN A 224 -4.54 -5.55 -22.59
C GLN A 224 -4.72 -4.14 -21.98
N VAL A 225 -4.14 -3.90 -20.81
CA VAL A 225 -4.32 -2.61 -20.10
C VAL A 225 -3.62 -1.49 -20.86
N GLU A 226 -2.43 -1.71 -21.42
CA GLU A 226 -1.71 -0.71 -22.24
C GLU A 226 -2.49 -0.34 -23.51
N GLN A 227 -3.18 -1.29 -24.11
CA GLN A 227 -4.09 -0.98 -25.23
C GLN A 227 -5.25 -0.09 -24.76
N ILE A 228 -5.91 -0.42 -23.65
CA ILE A 228 -7.01 0.36 -23.07
C ILE A 228 -6.52 1.77 -22.66
N GLN A 229 -5.33 1.87 -22.07
CA GLN A 229 -4.71 3.15 -21.75
C GLN A 229 -4.52 4.07 -22.96
N THR A 230 -4.23 3.48 -24.14
CA THR A 230 -4.09 4.25 -25.38
C THR A 230 -5.43 4.85 -25.81
N GLU A 231 -6.51 4.11 -25.62
CA GLU A 231 -7.87 4.59 -25.87
C GLU A 231 -8.25 5.71 -24.88
N PHE A 232 -8.02 5.48 -23.58
CA PHE A 232 -8.29 6.49 -22.54
C PHE A 232 -7.45 7.76 -22.69
N GLN A 233 -6.17 7.64 -23.08
CA GLN A 233 -5.34 8.82 -23.36
C GLN A 233 -5.92 9.68 -24.46
N SER A 234 -6.58 9.09 -25.46
CA SER A 234 -7.25 9.81 -26.54
C SER A 234 -8.59 10.44 -26.11
N GLU A 235 -9.33 9.74 -25.23
CA GLU A 235 -10.70 10.14 -24.85
C GLU A 235 -10.72 11.04 -23.62
N LEU A 236 -9.88 10.75 -22.61
CA LEU A 236 -9.86 11.42 -21.32
C LEU A 236 -8.66 12.37 -21.15
N GLY A 237 -7.65 12.28 -22.02
CA GLY A 237 -6.40 13.01 -21.85
C GLY A 237 -5.48 12.45 -20.76
N SER A 238 -5.81 11.29 -20.21
CA SER A 238 -5.09 10.57 -19.16
C SER A 238 -5.10 9.08 -19.46
N ARG A 239 -4.11 8.35 -18.97
CA ARG A 239 -4.10 6.86 -19.00
C ARG A 239 -5.17 6.27 -18.09
N PHE A 240 -5.59 6.98 -17.05
CA PHE A 240 -6.69 6.68 -16.14
C PHE A 240 -6.55 5.37 -15.34
N ALA A 241 -6.19 4.25 -15.99
CA ALA A 241 -6.00 2.94 -15.37
C ALA A 241 -4.53 2.55 -15.40
N TRP A 242 -3.93 2.27 -14.25
CA TRP A 242 -2.52 1.89 -14.15
C TRP A 242 -2.32 0.51 -13.57
N LEU A 243 -1.40 -0.21 -14.16
CA LEU A 243 -0.86 -1.45 -13.61
C LEU A 243 0.09 -1.15 -12.45
N SER A 244 0.03 -1.93 -11.37
CA SER A 244 1.11 -1.90 -10.37
C SER A 244 2.44 -2.36 -11.00
N ASP A 245 3.55 -1.86 -10.48
CA ASP A 245 4.90 -2.22 -10.95
C ASP A 245 5.16 -3.73 -10.88
N GLU A 246 4.49 -4.41 -9.98
CA GLU A 246 4.60 -5.86 -9.79
C GLU A 246 4.26 -6.64 -11.06
N TRP A 247 3.28 -6.20 -11.88
CA TRP A 247 2.96 -6.83 -13.14
C TRP A 247 4.15 -6.90 -14.08
N TYR A 248 4.88 -5.79 -14.24
CA TYR A 248 6.04 -5.71 -15.12
C TYR A 248 7.18 -6.59 -14.61
N LEU A 249 7.41 -6.59 -13.29
CA LEU A 249 8.43 -7.43 -12.67
C LEU A 249 8.10 -8.92 -12.82
N MET A 250 6.85 -9.34 -12.60
CA MET A 250 6.38 -10.71 -12.84
C MET A 250 6.53 -11.14 -14.31
N ALA A 251 6.29 -10.23 -15.24
CA ALA A 251 6.44 -10.46 -16.67
C ALA A 251 7.90 -10.51 -17.13
N GLY A 252 8.87 -10.10 -16.28
CA GLY A 252 10.27 -9.89 -16.66
C GLY A 252 10.46 -8.72 -17.63
N LEU A 253 9.57 -7.72 -17.59
CA LEU A 253 9.62 -6.53 -18.42
C LEU A 253 10.19 -5.33 -17.65
N PRO A 254 10.78 -4.36 -18.35
CA PRO A 254 11.17 -3.09 -17.72
C PRO A 254 9.93 -2.33 -17.24
N LEU A 255 10.09 -1.59 -16.15
CA LEU A 255 9.06 -0.68 -15.67
C LEU A 255 8.83 0.46 -16.68
N PRO A 256 7.59 0.94 -16.85
CA PRO A 256 7.31 2.12 -17.67
C PRO A 256 8.13 3.34 -17.25
N PRO A 257 8.39 4.28 -18.16
CA PRO A 257 9.03 5.54 -17.79
C PRO A 257 8.14 6.36 -16.84
N ARG A 258 8.74 7.22 -16.02
CA ARG A 258 8.04 8.03 -15.01
C ARG A 258 6.83 8.79 -15.56
N ALA A 259 6.98 9.35 -16.78
CA ALA A 259 5.92 10.11 -17.43
C ALA A 259 4.63 9.30 -17.68
N ASP A 260 4.73 7.98 -17.79
CA ASP A 260 3.57 7.11 -18.04
C ASP A 260 2.71 6.89 -16.78
N TYR A 261 3.24 7.21 -15.61
CA TYR A 261 2.52 7.16 -14.34
C TYR A 261 1.83 8.47 -13.96
N GLU A 262 1.98 9.50 -14.79
CA GLU A 262 1.45 10.86 -14.53
C GLU A 262 1.84 11.35 -13.12
N ASP A 263 0.87 11.76 -12.30
CA ASP A 263 1.11 12.26 -10.93
C ASP A 263 1.22 11.16 -9.86
N LEU A 264 1.36 9.88 -10.26
CA LEU A 264 1.35 8.71 -9.35
C LEU A 264 0.09 8.61 -8.47
N PRO A 265 -1.11 8.69 -9.02
CA PRO A 265 -2.34 8.81 -8.21
C PRO A 265 -2.65 7.58 -7.35
N GLN A 266 -1.95 6.45 -7.58
CA GLN A 266 -2.18 5.16 -6.93
C GLN A 266 -0.89 4.53 -6.38
N GLN A 267 0.05 5.36 -5.92
CA GLN A 267 1.37 4.90 -5.47
C GLN A 267 1.29 3.85 -4.34
N GLU A 268 0.31 3.96 -3.45
CA GLU A 268 0.09 3.01 -2.35
C GLU A 268 -0.34 1.62 -2.84
N ASN A 269 -0.90 1.52 -4.04
CA ASN A 269 -1.16 0.25 -4.73
C ASN A 269 0.05 -0.31 -5.50
N GLY A 270 1.23 0.25 -5.30
CA GLY A 270 2.43 -0.14 -6.03
C GLY A 270 2.49 0.37 -7.46
N VAL A 271 1.64 1.33 -7.84
CA VAL A 271 1.67 1.98 -9.16
C VAL A 271 2.78 3.01 -9.18
N GLY A 272 3.88 2.70 -9.88
CA GLY A 272 5.05 3.58 -9.99
C GLY A 272 5.88 3.74 -8.71
N SER A 273 5.60 2.98 -7.65
CA SER A 273 6.34 3.07 -6.38
C SER A 273 7.78 2.58 -6.53
N ILE A 274 7.99 1.48 -7.26
CA ILE A 274 9.34 0.97 -7.55
C ILE A 274 10.03 1.86 -8.57
N ARG A 275 9.32 2.39 -9.57
CA ARG A 275 9.86 3.38 -10.49
C ARG A 275 10.38 4.61 -9.74
N ALA A 276 9.59 5.20 -8.86
CA ALA A 276 9.98 6.36 -8.05
C ALA A 276 11.18 6.03 -7.14
N PHE A 277 11.22 4.83 -6.57
CA PHE A 277 12.36 4.38 -5.76
C PHE A 277 13.63 4.22 -6.57
N LEU A 278 13.56 3.68 -7.80
CA LEU A 278 14.71 3.58 -8.70
C LEU A 278 15.25 4.97 -9.11
N GLU A 279 14.36 5.93 -9.37
CA GLU A 279 14.75 7.31 -9.66
C GLU A 279 15.43 7.97 -8.45
N ALA A 280 14.91 7.78 -7.27
CA ALA A 280 15.54 8.27 -6.05
C ALA A 280 16.91 7.63 -5.79
N LEU A 281 17.09 6.34 -6.13
CA LEU A 281 18.39 5.67 -6.08
C LEU A 281 19.35 6.22 -7.15
N ASP A 282 18.85 6.49 -8.35
CA ASP A 282 19.64 7.12 -9.41
C ASP A 282 20.11 8.51 -8.98
N GLU A 283 19.22 9.33 -8.45
CA GLU A 283 19.55 10.66 -7.93
C GLU A 283 20.56 10.59 -6.79
N ALA A 284 20.33 9.75 -5.79
CA ALA A 284 21.24 9.58 -4.66
C ALA A 284 22.62 9.06 -5.05
N SER A 285 22.73 8.39 -6.21
CA SER A 285 23.99 7.84 -6.74
C SER A 285 24.54 8.62 -7.94
N ASN A 286 24.10 9.85 -8.21
CA ASN A 286 24.65 10.68 -9.30
C ASN A 286 26.07 11.17 -9.03
N GLU A 287 26.40 11.44 -7.76
CA GLU A 287 27.70 11.97 -7.35
C GLU A 287 28.44 10.98 -6.43
N LEU A 288 28.83 9.82 -6.99
CA LEU A 288 29.58 8.83 -6.24
C LEU A 288 31.06 9.23 -6.14
N PRO A 289 31.73 9.01 -4.99
CA PRO A 289 33.17 9.20 -4.86
C PRO A 289 33.92 8.17 -5.72
N GLN A 290 35.15 8.46 -6.09
CA GLN A 290 35.99 7.50 -6.80
C GLN A 290 36.34 6.29 -5.92
N SER A 291 36.54 6.51 -4.61
CA SER A 291 36.89 5.47 -3.64
C SER A 291 36.34 5.80 -2.28
N VAL A 292 36.18 4.77 -1.44
CA VAL A 292 35.89 4.93 -0.01
C VAL A 292 37.19 4.89 0.79
N SER A 293 37.24 5.59 1.95
CA SER A 293 38.44 5.69 2.80
C SER A 293 38.88 4.35 3.40
N ARG A 294 37.97 3.40 3.53
CA ARG A 294 38.22 2.02 3.98
C ARG A 294 37.40 1.05 3.16
N PRO A 295 37.94 -0.13 2.80
CA PRO A 295 37.15 -1.14 2.12
C PRO A 295 35.89 -1.49 2.90
N ARG A 296 34.79 -1.65 2.18
CA ARG A 296 33.44 -1.89 2.70
C ARG A 296 32.85 -3.11 2.04
N ARG A 297 32.47 -4.09 2.87
CA ARG A 297 31.72 -5.28 2.42
C ARG A 297 30.37 -5.25 3.09
N CYS A 298 29.30 -5.12 2.36
CA CYS A 298 27.96 -5.11 2.91
C CYS A 298 26.98 -5.86 2.02
N SER A 299 25.91 -6.31 2.63
CA SER A 299 24.82 -7.00 1.96
C SER A 299 23.56 -6.15 2.03
N TRP A 300 22.81 -6.15 0.95
CA TRP A 300 21.49 -5.52 0.88
C TRP A 300 20.46 -6.59 0.56
N VAL A 301 19.45 -6.77 1.43
CA VAL A 301 18.40 -7.76 1.27
C VAL A 301 17.12 -7.12 0.77
N VAL A 302 16.48 -7.76 -0.20
CA VAL A 302 15.22 -7.32 -0.82
C VAL A 302 14.37 -8.53 -1.19
N GLY A 303 13.10 -8.33 -1.51
CA GLY A 303 12.26 -9.39 -2.10
C GLY A 303 12.78 -9.83 -3.46
N SER A 304 12.57 -11.08 -3.79
CA SER A 304 13.09 -11.69 -5.04
C SER A 304 12.66 -10.95 -6.30
N ILE A 305 11.42 -10.44 -6.31
CA ILE A 305 10.83 -9.83 -7.50
C ILE A 305 11.54 -8.54 -7.94
N VAL A 306 12.08 -7.74 -6.99
CA VAL A 306 12.72 -6.45 -7.31
C VAL A 306 14.23 -6.57 -7.57
N LYS A 307 14.82 -7.75 -7.34
CA LYS A 307 16.28 -7.93 -7.44
C LYS A 307 16.84 -7.51 -8.80
N SER A 308 16.19 -7.92 -9.89
CA SER A 308 16.66 -7.59 -11.25
C SER A 308 16.61 -6.10 -11.54
N ALA A 309 15.59 -5.40 -11.06
CA ALA A 309 15.46 -3.94 -11.24
C ALA A 309 16.52 -3.16 -10.45
N LEU A 310 17.03 -3.70 -9.33
CA LEU A 310 18.05 -3.06 -8.49
C LEU A 310 19.49 -3.41 -8.90
N GLN A 311 19.67 -4.38 -9.81
CA GLN A 311 21.01 -4.80 -10.25
C GLN A 311 21.84 -3.67 -10.85
N PRO A 312 21.28 -2.76 -11.71
CA PRO A 312 22.07 -1.66 -12.28
C PRO A 312 22.65 -0.70 -11.22
N VAL A 313 21.86 -0.32 -10.23
CA VAL A 313 22.35 0.56 -9.15
C VAL A 313 23.39 -0.15 -8.27
N THR A 314 23.18 -1.46 -8.01
CA THR A 314 24.16 -2.27 -7.27
C THR A 314 25.52 -2.32 -8.00
N GLN A 315 25.50 -2.49 -9.33
CA GLN A 315 26.72 -2.45 -10.15
C GLN A 315 27.41 -1.09 -10.11
N ARG A 316 26.63 0.00 -10.18
CA ARG A 316 27.17 1.36 -10.09
C ARG A 316 27.81 1.65 -8.74
N LEU A 317 27.19 1.21 -7.63
CA LEU A 317 27.77 1.35 -6.30
C LEU A 317 29.05 0.52 -6.15
N ASN A 318 29.11 -0.67 -6.73
CA ASN A 318 30.30 -1.52 -6.76
C ASN A 318 31.43 -0.99 -7.67
N ALA A 319 31.18 -0.01 -8.53
CA ALA A 319 32.22 0.65 -9.31
C ALA A 319 33.06 1.64 -8.45
N VAL A 320 32.59 2.00 -7.25
CA VAL A 320 33.36 2.79 -6.29
C VAL A 320 34.45 1.92 -5.69
N GLU A 321 35.72 2.35 -5.80
CA GLU A 321 36.86 1.59 -5.29
C GLU A 321 36.76 1.37 -3.78
N GLY A 322 36.89 0.11 -3.35
CA GLY A 322 36.76 -0.31 -1.96
C GLY A 322 35.34 -0.68 -1.52
N VAL A 323 34.33 -0.54 -2.38
CA VAL A 323 32.95 -1.00 -2.11
C VAL A 323 32.74 -2.43 -2.66
N ASN A 324 32.16 -3.29 -1.83
CA ASN A 324 31.67 -4.61 -2.23
C ASN A 324 30.26 -4.80 -1.64
N LEU A 325 29.25 -4.45 -2.43
CA LEU A 325 27.83 -4.59 -2.10
C LEU A 325 27.27 -5.86 -2.75
N GLN A 326 26.77 -6.77 -1.94
CA GLN A 326 26.07 -7.97 -2.39
C GLN A 326 24.55 -7.78 -2.26
N LEU A 327 23.79 -7.97 -3.36
CA LEU A 327 22.34 -7.89 -3.37
C LEU A 327 21.71 -9.27 -3.22
N PHE A 328 21.01 -9.52 -2.11
CA PHE A 328 20.22 -10.71 -1.84
C PHE A 328 18.75 -10.46 -2.18
N GLY A 329 18.24 -11.13 -3.20
CA GLY A 329 16.80 -11.18 -3.48
C GLY A 329 16.25 -12.49 -2.97
N LEU A 330 15.44 -12.44 -1.92
CA LEU A 330 14.93 -13.63 -1.24
C LEU A 330 13.50 -13.95 -1.68
N PRO A 331 13.17 -15.21 -1.96
CA PRO A 331 11.78 -15.68 -1.99
C PRO A 331 11.21 -15.70 -0.59
N SER A 332 9.92 -15.95 -0.46
CA SER A 332 9.30 -16.20 0.84
C SER A 332 8.71 -17.62 0.94
N PRO A 333 9.48 -18.58 1.44
CA PRO A 333 8.96 -19.88 1.84
C PRO A 333 7.87 -19.77 2.90
N TYR A 334 7.93 -18.73 3.74
CA TYR A 334 6.92 -18.46 4.74
C TYR A 334 5.53 -18.27 4.11
N TRP A 335 5.40 -17.46 3.06
CA TRP A 335 4.15 -17.28 2.32
C TRP A 335 3.93 -18.32 1.22
N GLY A 336 4.96 -19.10 0.86
CA GLY A 336 4.94 -20.00 -0.30
C GLY A 336 5.04 -19.25 -1.63
N GLN A 337 5.76 -18.14 -1.66
CA GLN A 337 5.91 -17.28 -2.83
C GLN A 337 7.37 -17.26 -3.31
N ASP A 338 7.60 -17.67 -4.56
CA ASP A 338 8.90 -17.56 -5.21
C ASP A 338 9.24 -16.12 -5.61
N GLN A 339 8.24 -15.36 -5.98
CA GLN A 339 8.33 -13.94 -6.28
C GLN A 339 7.57 -13.15 -5.20
N VAL A 340 8.29 -12.38 -4.43
CA VAL A 340 7.75 -11.63 -3.29
C VAL A 340 8.31 -10.21 -3.28
N VAL A 341 7.46 -9.24 -2.95
CA VAL A 341 7.86 -7.85 -2.71
C VAL A 341 8.60 -7.72 -1.38
N THR A 342 9.48 -6.73 -1.28
CA THR A 342 10.36 -6.55 -0.12
C THR A 342 9.59 -6.44 1.21
N GLY A 343 8.46 -5.73 1.22
CA GLY A 343 7.68 -5.50 2.44
C GLY A 343 6.97 -6.75 3.00
N LEU A 344 6.90 -7.84 2.23
CA LEU A 344 6.30 -9.11 2.67
C LEU A 344 7.32 -10.12 3.21
N LEU A 345 8.63 -9.84 3.12
CA LEU A 345 9.64 -10.71 3.73
C LEU A 345 9.49 -10.71 5.24
N THR A 346 9.50 -11.91 5.80
CA THR A 346 9.40 -12.17 7.25
C THR A 346 10.76 -12.34 7.90
N GLY A 347 10.80 -12.32 9.24
CA GLY A 347 12.02 -12.66 9.98
C GLY A 347 12.52 -14.08 9.67
N GLN A 348 11.59 -15.02 9.51
CA GLN A 348 11.94 -16.40 9.14
C GLN A 348 12.54 -16.49 7.73
N ASP A 349 12.00 -15.77 6.74
CA ASP A 349 12.55 -15.73 5.38
C ASP A 349 14.00 -15.20 5.36
N LEU A 350 14.28 -14.19 6.21
CA LEU A 350 15.63 -13.66 6.36
C LEU A 350 16.60 -14.71 6.93
N LEU A 351 16.19 -15.43 7.97
CA LEU A 351 17.02 -16.47 8.57
C LEU A 351 17.26 -17.62 7.60
N ASP A 352 16.22 -18.10 6.93
CA ASP A 352 16.30 -19.21 5.97
C ASP A 352 17.18 -18.85 4.76
N GLY A 353 17.07 -17.60 4.26
CA GLY A 353 17.80 -17.16 3.08
C GLY A 353 19.23 -16.67 3.32
N LEU A 354 19.55 -16.21 4.54
CA LEU A 354 20.83 -15.57 4.83
C LEU A 354 21.75 -16.40 5.73
N THR A 355 21.24 -17.41 6.46
CA THR A 355 22.07 -18.27 7.30
C THR A 355 23.11 -19.01 6.46
N GLY A 356 24.37 -18.92 6.86
CA GLY A 356 25.49 -19.53 6.15
C GLY A 356 25.97 -18.77 4.91
N GLN A 357 25.35 -17.65 4.56
CA GLN A 357 25.83 -16.77 3.49
C GLN A 357 26.96 -15.85 3.99
N ASP A 358 27.85 -15.46 3.08
CA ASP A 358 28.84 -14.39 3.34
C ASP A 358 28.14 -13.04 3.25
N LEU A 359 27.80 -12.44 4.37
CA LEU A 359 27.08 -11.16 4.45
C LEU A 359 28.02 -9.94 4.51
N GLY A 360 29.33 -10.15 4.48
CA GLY A 360 30.31 -9.08 4.64
C GLY A 360 30.38 -8.54 6.07
N ASP A 361 30.42 -7.24 6.24
CA ASP A 361 30.62 -6.57 7.54
C ASP A 361 29.29 -6.09 8.16
N GLU A 362 28.24 -5.90 7.35
CA GLU A 362 26.94 -5.37 7.76
C GLU A 362 25.84 -5.79 6.76
N LEU A 363 24.63 -6.03 7.26
CA LEU A 363 23.42 -6.28 6.47
C LEU A 363 22.54 -5.04 6.46
N LEU A 364 22.22 -4.50 5.27
CA LEU A 364 21.27 -3.41 5.07
C LEU A 364 19.86 -4.00 4.92
N LEU A 365 18.97 -3.62 5.84
CA LEU A 365 17.59 -4.10 5.93
C LEU A 365 16.62 -2.94 5.65
N PRO A 366 15.86 -2.94 4.54
CA PRO A 366 14.83 -1.94 4.29
C PRO A 366 13.76 -1.90 5.39
N SER A 367 13.46 -0.70 5.89
CA SER A 367 12.46 -0.50 6.96
C SER A 367 11.06 -0.96 6.59
N VAL A 368 10.74 -1.06 5.29
CA VAL A 368 9.44 -1.53 4.79
C VAL A 368 9.11 -2.98 5.17
N MET A 369 10.10 -3.78 5.57
CA MET A 369 9.91 -5.15 6.07
C MET A 369 9.31 -5.20 7.48
N MET A 370 9.30 -4.08 8.19
CA MET A 370 8.87 -4.02 9.58
C MET A 370 7.66 -3.11 9.76
N ARG A 371 6.93 -3.34 10.84
CA ARG A 371 5.81 -2.48 11.22
C ARG A 371 6.31 -1.06 11.49
N GLN A 372 5.59 -0.07 10.98
CA GLN A 372 5.91 1.33 11.22
C GLN A 372 5.99 1.64 12.73
N GLY A 373 7.11 2.22 13.17
CA GLY A 373 7.35 2.58 14.57
C GLY A 373 7.65 1.42 15.51
N GLN A 374 7.71 0.17 15.01
CA GLN A 374 8.05 -1.02 15.80
C GLN A 374 8.97 -1.95 15.00
N PRO A 375 10.07 -2.46 15.60
CA PRO A 375 11.01 -3.35 14.93
C PRO A 375 10.52 -4.81 14.93
N VAL A 376 9.33 -5.06 14.33
CA VAL A 376 8.66 -6.36 14.29
C VAL A 376 8.24 -6.70 12.85
N PHE A 377 8.56 -7.91 12.41
CA PHE A 377 8.18 -8.43 11.09
C PHE A 377 6.72 -8.94 11.05
N LEU A 378 6.29 -9.41 9.89
CA LEU A 378 4.91 -9.92 9.70
C LEU A 378 4.66 -11.27 10.43
N ASP A 379 5.70 -12.03 10.72
CA ASP A 379 5.66 -13.28 11.49
C ASP A 379 5.85 -13.07 13.00
N ASP A 380 5.70 -11.83 13.50
CA ASP A 380 5.93 -11.41 14.88
C ASP A 380 7.35 -11.58 15.40
N MET A 381 8.30 -12.00 14.55
CA MET A 381 9.71 -12.02 14.92
C MET A 381 10.20 -10.59 15.07
N THR A 382 10.99 -10.33 16.12
CA THR A 382 11.59 -9.00 16.33
C THR A 382 12.92 -8.87 15.59
N LEU A 383 13.30 -7.64 15.24
CA LEU A 383 14.62 -7.35 14.67
C LEU A 383 15.75 -7.87 15.57
N GLU A 384 15.60 -7.74 16.89
CA GLU A 384 16.59 -8.25 17.88
C GLU A 384 16.74 -9.77 17.76
N THR A 385 15.64 -10.52 17.61
CA THR A 385 15.66 -11.98 17.44
C THR A 385 16.40 -12.39 16.16
N VAL A 386 16.15 -11.69 15.03
CA VAL A 386 16.85 -11.92 13.77
C VAL A 386 18.33 -11.55 13.89
N GLN A 387 18.64 -10.40 14.50
CA GLN A 387 20.01 -9.93 14.73
C GLN A 387 20.83 -10.94 15.54
N ALA A 388 20.24 -11.55 16.57
CA ALA A 388 20.95 -12.52 17.43
C ALA A 388 21.35 -13.81 16.69
N GLN A 389 20.74 -14.12 15.55
CA GLN A 389 20.97 -15.32 14.77
C GLN A 389 21.85 -15.09 13.52
N LEU A 390 22.05 -13.84 13.11
CA LEU A 390 22.91 -13.49 11.99
C LEU A 390 24.30 -13.05 12.47
N PRO A 391 25.37 -13.41 11.71
CA PRO A 391 26.75 -13.20 12.14
C PRO A 391 27.22 -11.72 12.02
N VAL A 392 26.44 -10.85 11.40
CA VAL A 392 26.81 -9.46 11.15
C VAL A 392 25.75 -8.50 11.70
N PRO A 393 26.10 -7.27 12.05
CA PRO A 393 25.12 -6.27 12.48
C PRO A 393 24.14 -5.96 11.36
N ILE A 394 22.87 -5.75 11.75
CA ILE A 394 21.80 -5.30 10.86
C ILE A 394 21.66 -3.78 10.98
N ARG A 395 21.70 -3.09 9.86
CA ARG A 395 21.35 -1.68 9.74
C ARG A 395 20.01 -1.54 9.04
N VAL A 396 19.03 -0.98 9.73
CA VAL A 396 17.77 -0.58 9.11
C VAL A 396 18.01 0.67 8.28
N VAL A 397 17.56 0.64 7.02
CA VAL A 397 17.73 1.73 6.05
C VAL A 397 16.37 2.28 5.61
N HIS A 398 16.31 3.61 5.49
CA HIS A 398 15.09 4.36 5.18
C HIS A 398 15.20 5.09 3.84
N GLY A 399 14.69 4.47 2.77
CA GLY A 399 14.70 5.05 1.44
C GLY A 399 16.07 5.03 0.74
N ALA A 400 16.10 5.61 -0.45
CA ALA A 400 17.22 5.51 -1.39
C ALA A 400 18.51 6.18 -0.90
N ALA A 401 18.38 7.41 -0.39
CA ALA A 401 19.52 8.19 0.07
C ALA A 401 20.27 7.52 1.25
N ASP A 402 19.50 6.94 2.21
CA ASP A 402 20.10 6.26 3.35
C ASP A 402 20.81 4.95 2.93
N ILE A 403 20.25 4.22 1.94
CA ILE A 403 20.91 3.04 1.37
C ILE A 403 22.27 3.42 0.76
N VAL A 404 22.30 4.41 -0.13
CA VAL A 404 23.54 4.87 -0.78
C VAL A 404 24.52 5.37 0.26
N ALA A 405 24.10 6.21 1.21
CA ALA A 405 24.96 6.70 2.27
C ALA A 405 25.49 5.56 3.17
N SER A 406 24.68 4.53 3.46
CA SER A 406 25.09 3.38 4.25
C SER A 406 26.12 2.51 3.54
N VAL A 407 26.02 2.36 2.21
CA VAL A 407 26.99 1.62 1.40
C VAL A 407 28.33 2.35 1.36
N LEU A 408 28.32 3.69 1.27
CA LEU A 408 29.54 4.51 1.15
C LEU A 408 30.19 4.86 2.50
N ARG A 409 29.52 4.61 3.60
CA ARG A 409 29.95 5.03 4.94
C ARG A 409 31.25 4.36 5.34
N SER A 410 32.24 5.15 5.76
CA SER A 410 33.38 4.61 6.50
C SER A 410 32.92 4.17 7.90
N ASN A 411 33.35 2.96 8.33
CA ASN A 411 33.10 2.48 9.71
C ASN A 411 33.90 3.32 10.73
N ASP A 412 33.55 4.60 10.89
CA ASP A 412 33.95 5.31 12.10
C ASP A 412 32.97 4.87 13.20
N LYS A 413 33.41 3.91 14.02
CA LYS A 413 32.88 3.78 15.38
C LYS A 413 33.18 5.11 16.06
N THR A 414 32.25 6.05 15.97
CA THR A 414 32.22 7.14 16.92
C THR A 414 31.78 6.51 18.23
N LEU A 415 32.73 6.53 19.17
CA LEU A 415 32.65 6.19 20.59
C LEU A 415 31.39 6.73 21.26
#